data_0f1aead6e90aff7b893127a3bf00037d
#
_entry.id   0f1aead6e90aff7b893127a3bf00037d
#
_cell.length_a   1.000
_cell.length_b   1.000
_cell.length_c   1.000
_cell.angle_alpha   90.00
_cell.angle_beta   90.00
_cell.angle_gamma   90.00
#
_symmetry.space_group_name_H-M   'P 1'
#
loop_
_entity.id
_entity.type
_entity.pdbx_description
1 polymer ?
#
loop_
_entity_poly.entity_id
_entity_poly.type
_entity_poly.pdbx_seq_one_letter_code
_entity_poly.pdbx_strand_id
1 'polypeptide(L)'
;MPKDVPVARRVNSNLTPPKKRTNWWIWVGLAIFIAIAYFSITNLISTPKVLNPEPAATPIVQATPTVPPPDNKVLGHFAYSEAPLDSLEVVAIAADGHEIKLRSAAAIKFKQMLSDAQASGIELLAISGFRSIKEQQQLFFDISRQRNQIPAERAKVSAPPGYSEHHTGYAIDLGDRNSPSTILNPSFDQTSAFRWLEQNAAKYSFELSFPQNNPQGVMYEPWHWRFVGDDNSLSTFYKYSK
;
A
#
# COMPACT_ATOMS: atom_id res chain seq x y z
N MET A 1 38.09 58.41 -42.18
CA MET A 1 38.04 57.01 -41.77
C MET A 1 36.63 56.72 -41.29
N PRO A 2 35.77 56.04 -42.06
CA PRO A 2 34.41 55.67 -41.60
C PRO A 2 34.47 54.31 -40.86
N LYS A 3 33.73 54.22 -39.76
CA LYS A 3 33.63 53.04 -38.91
C LYS A 3 32.65 52.05 -39.54
N ASP A 4 33.06 50.81 -39.69
CA ASP A 4 32.22 49.70 -40.13
C ASP A 4 31.10 49.43 -39.10
N VAL A 5 29.85 49.39 -39.60
CA VAL A 5 28.69 49.00 -38.86
C VAL A 5 28.39 47.54 -39.23
N PRO A 6 28.28 46.58 -38.28
CA PRO A 6 27.98 45.21 -38.62
C PRO A 6 26.51 45.03 -39.06
N VAL A 7 26.34 44.46 -40.24
CA VAL A 7 25.02 44.10 -40.79
C VAL A 7 24.46 42.88 -40.08
N ALA A 8 23.31 43.00 -39.44
CA ALA A 8 22.58 41.90 -38.80
C ALA A 8 22.13 40.89 -39.85
N ARG A 9 22.64 39.66 -39.74
CA ARG A 9 22.25 38.51 -40.55
C ARG A 9 20.89 37.96 -40.08
N ARG A 10 19.87 38.02 -40.94
CA ARG A 10 18.55 37.40 -40.68
C ARG A 10 18.73 35.88 -40.54
N VAL A 11 18.44 35.35 -39.36
CA VAL A 11 18.28 33.91 -39.13
C VAL A 11 16.89 33.51 -39.55
N ASN A 12 16.73 32.68 -40.56
CA ASN A 12 15.48 32.03 -40.94
C ASN A 12 15.10 31.01 -39.87
N SER A 13 14.12 31.35 -39.06
CA SER A 13 13.55 30.41 -38.10
C SER A 13 12.42 29.59 -38.76
N ASN A 14 12.75 28.50 -39.42
CA ASN A 14 11.80 27.43 -39.70
C ASN A 14 11.62 26.60 -38.43
N LEU A 15 10.85 27.14 -37.49
CA LEU A 15 10.37 26.37 -36.33
C LEU A 15 9.12 25.61 -36.79
N THR A 16 9.28 24.32 -37.04
CA THR A 16 8.13 23.39 -37.11
C THR A 16 7.48 23.31 -35.73
N PRO A 17 6.16 23.45 -35.62
CA PRO A 17 5.50 23.35 -34.33
C PRO A 17 5.61 21.93 -33.75
N PRO A 18 5.72 21.77 -32.42
CA PRO A 18 5.86 20.47 -31.82
C PRO A 18 4.59 19.64 -32.09
N LYS A 19 4.78 18.45 -32.59
CA LYS A 19 3.71 17.44 -32.79
C LYS A 19 3.03 17.18 -31.44
N LYS A 20 1.78 17.54 -31.27
CA LYS A 20 0.96 17.16 -30.11
C LYS A 20 0.90 15.65 -30.04
N ARG A 21 1.59 15.05 -29.03
CA ARG A 21 1.43 13.64 -28.70
C ARG A 21 0.04 13.47 -28.10
N THR A 22 -0.90 12.98 -28.86
CA THR A 22 -2.21 12.57 -28.36
C THR A 22 -1.96 11.39 -27.42
N ASN A 23 -2.26 11.55 -26.14
CA ASN A 23 -2.20 10.48 -25.16
C ASN A 23 -3.35 9.50 -25.42
N TRP A 24 -3.18 8.60 -26.37
CA TRP A 24 -4.17 7.60 -26.73
C TRP A 24 -4.54 6.65 -25.58
N TRP A 25 -3.66 6.55 -24.58
CA TRP A 25 -3.88 5.79 -23.34
C TRP A 25 -5.09 6.26 -22.53
N ILE A 26 -5.45 7.56 -22.62
CA ILE A 26 -6.64 8.14 -21.94
C ILE A 26 -7.93 7.56 -22.54
N TRP A 27 -7.95 7.26 -23.84
CA TRP A 27 -9.13 6.70 -24.53
C TRP A 27 -9.28 5.21 -24.29
N VAL A 28 -8.21 4.46 -24.06
CA VAL A 28 -8.26 3.04 -23.72
C VAL A 28 -8.86 2.82 -22.34
N GLY A 29 -8.53 3.70 -21.36
CA GLY A 29 -9.13 3.67 -20.02
C GLY A 29 -10.64 3.94 -20.03
N LEU A 30 -11.09 4.89 -20.84
CA LEU A 30 -12.52 5.25 -20.93
C LEU A 30 -13.37 4.15 -21.57
N ALA A 31 -12.84 3.43 -22.57
CA ALA A 31 -13.54 2.32 -23.23
C ALA A 31 -13.78 1.11 -22.29
N ILE A 32 -12.86 0.86 -21.35
CA ILE A 32 -13.00 -0.24 -20.39
C ILE A 32 -14.09 0.09 -19.34
N PHE A 33 -14.23 1.36 -18.93
CA PHE A 33 -15.29 1.78 -18.01
C PHE A 33 -16.70 1.70 -18.59
N ILE A 34 -16.86 1.97 -19.89
CA ILE A 34 -18.17 1.90 -20.57
C ILE A 34 -18.60 0.44 -20.77
N ALA A 35 -17.68 -0.50 -21.01
CA ALA A 35 -17.99 -1.92 -21.15
C ALA A 35 -18.48 -2.56 -19.85
N ILE A 36 -17.97 -2.12 -18.68
CA ILE A 36 -18.39 -2.62 -17.35
C ILE A 36 -19.79 -2.10 -17.00
N ALA A 37 -20.14 -0.87 -17.37
CA ALA A 37 -21.46 -0.30 -17.12
C ALA A 37 -22.55 -0.95 -17.99
N TYR A 38 -22.26 -1.39 -19.21
CA TYR A 38 -23.23 -2.01 -20.11
C TYR A 38 -23.60 -3.46 -19.72
N PHE A 39 -22.67 -4.18 -19.08
CA PHE A 39 -22.92 -5.57 -18.63
C PHE A 39 -23.80 -5.65 -17.39
N SER A 40 -23.93 -4.55 -16.61
CA SER A 40 -24.72 -4.52 -15.38
C SER A 40 -26.21 -4.23 -15.60
N ILE A 41 -26.64 -3.79 -16.77
CA ILE A 41 -28.02 -3.37 -17.04
C ILE A 41 -28.87 -4.45 -17.73
N THR A 42 -28.27 -5.49 -18.32
CA THR A 42 -29.00 -6.50 -19.10
C THR A 42 -29.51 -7.70 -18.30
N ASN A 43 -29.24 -7.79 -16.99
CA ASN A 43 -29.67 -8.92 -16.15
C ASN A 43 -30.87 -8.64 -15.22
N LEU A 44 -31.66 -7.60 -15.48
CA LEU A 44 -32.78 -7.22 -14.59
C LEU A 44 -34.17 -7.50 -15.17
N ILE A 45 -34.36 -8.48 -16.04
CA ILE A 45 -35.69 -8.91 -16.46
C ILE A 45 -35.73 -10.43 -16.60
N SER A 46 -36.19 -11.13 -15.55
CA SER A 46 -36.93 -12.41 -15.68
C SER A 46 -37.38 -12.96 -14.32
N THR A 47 -38.62 -12.90 -14.11
CA THR A 47 -39.71 -13.79 -13.72
C THR A 47 -40.00 -14.03 -12.25
N PRO A 48 -41.30 -13.98 -11.84
CA PRO A 48 -41.72 -14.21 -10.46
C PRO A 48 -41.77 -15.72 -10.17
N LYS A 49 -41.10 -16.15 -9.10
CA LYS A 49 -41.22 -17.52 -8.59
C LYS A 49 -41.86 -17.52 -7.21
N VAL A 50 -42.89 -18.29 -7.18
CA VAL A 50 -43.71 -18.85 -6.08
C VAL A 50 -43.05 -18.80 -4.70
N LEU A 51 -43.79 -18.25 -3.72
CA LEU A 51 -43.53 -18.32 -2.29
C LEU A 51 -43.59 -19.75 -1.79
N ASN A 52 -42.51 -20.17 -1.14
CA ASN A 52 -42.51 -21.28 -0.21
C ASN A 52 -42.16 -20.69 1.18
N PRO A 53 -42.82 -21.12 2.28
CA PRO A 53 -42.63 -20.50 3.58
C PRO A 53 -41.22 -20.77 4.11
N GLU A 54 -40.62 -19.71 4.59
CA GLU A 54 -39.28 -19.60 5.21
C GLU A 54 -39.28 -20.38 6.53
N PRO A 55 -38.26 -21.26 6.79
CA PRO A 55 -38.01 -21.76 8.12
C PRO A 55 -37.42 -20.63 8.99
N ALA A 56 -37.92 -20.48 10.18
CA ALA A 56 -37.56 -19.47 11.17
C ALA A 56 -36.02 -19.29 11.29
N ALA A 57 -35.56 -18.06 11.13
CA ALA A 57 -34.16 -17.67 11.31
C ALA A 57 -33.71 -17.94 12.74
N THR A 58 -32.80 -18.89 12.92
CA THR A 58 -32.00 -19.02 14.14
C THR A 58 -31.17 -17.75 14.31
N PRO A 59 -31.09 -17.13 15.50
CA PRO A 59 -30.29 -15.94 15.69
C PRO A 59 -28.81 -16.25 15.40
N ILE A 60 -28.25 -15.58 14.41
CA ILE A 60 -26.80 -15.59 14.18
C ILE A 60 -26.17 -14.94 15.41
N VAL A 61 -25.62 -15.74 16.29
CA VAL A 61 -24.71 -15.28 17.34
C VAL A 61 -23.53 -14.65 16.64
N GLN A 62 -23.45 -13.33 16.69
CA GLN A 62 -22.26 -12.60 16.30
C GLN A 62 -21.11 -13.11 17.17
N ALA A 63 -20.27 -13.96 16.60
CA ALA A 63 -19.04 -14.38 17.25
C ALA A 63 -18.18 -13.13 17.47
N THR A 64 -18.10 -12.70 18.71
CA THR A 64 -17.07 -11.76 19.18
C THR A 64 -15.73 -12.32 18.70
N PRO A 65 -14.85 -11.52 18.06
CA PRO A 65 -13.56 -12.02 17.63
C PRO A 65 -12.77 -12.44 18.87
N THR A 66 -12.75 -13.73 19.16
CA THR A 66 -11.86 -14.33 20.16
C THR A 66 -10.45 -14.16 19.66
N VAL A 67 -9.62 -13.42 20.40
CA VAL A 67 -8.19 -13.32 20.18
C VAL A 67 -7.62 -14.75 20.22
N PRO A 68 -6.98 -15.24 19.15
CA PRO A 68 -6.41 -16.58 19.15
C PRO A 68 -5.32 -16.71 20.24
N PRO A 69 -5.12 -17.89 20.81
CA PRO A 69 -4.02 -18.12 21.76
C PRO A 69 -2.65 -17.86 21.14
N PRO A 70 -1.61 -17.56 21.95
CA PRO A 70 -0.35 -16.94 21.55
C PRO A 70 0.53 -17.70 20.54
N ASP A 71 0.23 -18.96 20.23
CA ASP A 71 1.02 -19.77 19.27
C ASP A 71 0.35 -19.95 17.90
N ASN A 72 -0.76 -19.29 17.63
CA ASN A 72 -1.53 -19.51 16.41
C ASN A 72 -1.07 -18.59 15.27
N LYS A 73 -0.05 -19.05 14.53
CA LYS A 73 0.22 -18.55 13.19
C LYS A 73 -0.80 -19.12 12.21
N VAL A 74 -1.34 -18.27 11.35
CA VAL A 74 -2.13 -18.69 10.20
C VAL A 74 -1.32 -18.43 8.94
N LEU A 75 -0.97 -19.48 8.22
CA LEU A 75 -0.20 -19.40 6.98
C LEU A 75 1.12 -18.59 7.14
N GLY A 76 1.80 -18.74 8.29
CA GLY A 76 3.05 -18.06 8.61
C GLY A 76 2.89 -16.70 9.32
N HIS A 77 1.71 -16.09 9.33
CA HIS A 77 1.46 -14.77 9.92
C HIS A 77 0.98 -14.84 11.35
N PHE A 78 1.45 -13.92 12.20
CA PHE A 78 0.95 -13.72 13.56
C PHE A 78 -0.36 -12.93 13.56
N ALA A 79 -1.19 -13.15 14.58
CA ALA A 79 -2.43 -12.40 14.77
C ALA A 79 -2.15 -10.99 15.31
N TYR A 80 -2.83 -9.98 14.75
CA TYR A 80 -2.75 -8.58 15.16
C TYR A 80 -4.14 -7.97 15.33
N SER A 81 -4.32 -7.21 16.41
CA SER A 81 -5.52 -6.41 16.64
C SER A 81 -5.46 -5.09 15.87
N GLU A 82 -6.63 -4.57 15.50
CA GLU A 82 -6.71 -3.23 14.90
C GLU A 82 -6.30 -2.15 15.91
N ALA A 83 -5.63 -1.11 15.40
CA ALA A 83 -5.39 0.10 16.14
C ALA A 83 -6.72 0.81 16.46
N PRO A 84 -6.90 1.38 17.67
CA PRO A 84 -7.99 2.31 17.94
C PRO A 84 -7.95 3.48 16.94
N LEU A 85 -9.08 3.82 16.33
CA LEU A 85 -9.13 4.83 15.26
C LEU A 85 -8.72 6.23 15.75
N ASP A 86 -9.00 6.54 17.02
CA ASP A 86 -8.61 7.78 17.70
C ASP A 86 -7.11 7.90 17.98
N SER A 87 -6.36 6.79 17.87
CA SER A 87 -4.89 6.76 17.99
C SER A 87 -4.16 6.99 16.65
N LEU A 88 -4.90 7.15 15.55
CA LEU A 88 -4.35 7.24 14.21
C LEU A 88 -4.21 8.69 13.75
N GLU A 89 -3.06 9.03 13.17
CA GLU A 89 -2.78 10.32 12.54
C GLU A 89 -2.50 10.15 11.05
N VAL A 90 -2.97 11.11 10.25
CA VAL A 90 -2.64 11.20 8.82
C VAL A 90 -1.17 11.60 8.67
N VAL A 91 -0.42 10.80 7.92
CA VAL A 91 1.01 11.02 7.63
C VAL A 91 1.27 11.36 6.17
N ALA A 92 0.38 10.97 5.27
CA ALA A 92 0.45 11.29 3.84
C ALA A 92 -0.93 11.14 3.20
N ILE A 93 -1.05 11.67 1.96
CA ILE A 93 -2.17 11.41 1.06
C ILE A 93 -1.64 10.65 -0.14
N ALA A 94 -2.24 9.52 -0.44
CA ALA A 94 -1.88 8.70 -1.60
C ALA A 94 -2.32 9.35 -2.91
N ALA A 95 -1.82 8.86 -4.05
CA ALA A 95 -2.11 9.43 -5.37
C ALA A 95 -3.59 9.37 -5.77
N ASP A 96 -4.35 8.43 -5.22
CA ASP A 96 -5.80 8.27 -5.41
C ASP A 96 -6.64 9.07 -4.38
N GLY A 97 -5.98 9.83 -3.48
CA GLY A 97 -6.61 10.71 -2.51
C GLY A 97 -6.93 10.06 -1.15
N HIS A 98 -6.64 8.77 -0.94
CA HIS A 98 -6.87 8.18 0.38
C HIS A 98 -5.81 8.61 1.40
N GLU A 99 -6.22 8.69 2.67
CA GLU A 99 -5.35 9.05 3.79
C GLU A 99 -4.51 7.86 4.25
N ILE A 100 -3.19 8.05 4.28
CA ILE A 100 -2.26 7.09 4.88
C ILE A 100 -2.08 7.47 6.34
N LYS A 101 -2.40 6.53 7.24
CA LYS A 101 -2.43 6.77 8.69
C LYS A 101 -1.46 5.86 9.42
N LEU A 102 -0.90 6.37 10.51
CA LEU A 102 -0.12 5.62 11.49
C LEU A 102 -0.58 5.99 12.91
N ARG A 103 -0.28 5.14 13.91
CA ARG A 103 -0.41 5.55 15.33
C ARG A 103 0.50 6.72 15.64
N SER A 104 0.07 7.59 16.57
CA SER A 104 0.71 8.87 16.88
C SER A 104 2.22 8.77 17.11
N ALA A 105 2.68 7.78 17.88
CA ALA A 105 4.12 7.59 18.12
C ALA A 105 4.90 7.29 16.82
N ALA A 106 4.38 6.38 16.00
CA ALA A 106 4.94 6.04 14.68
C ALA A 106 4.87 7.23 13.73
N ALA A 107 3.73 7.96 13.73
CA ALA A 107 3.50 9.12 12.86
C ALA A 107 4.53 10.23 13.11
N ILE A 108 4.84 10.54 14.37
CA ILE A 108 5.84 11.54 14.74
C ILE A 108 7.21 11.14 14.17
N LYS A 109 7.63 9.90 14.40
CA LYS A 109 8.93 9.40 13.94
C LYS A 109 9.02 9.28 12.43
N PHE A 110 7.93 8.87 11.79
CA PHE A 110 7.84 8.81 10.34
C PHE A 110 7.97 10.19 9.68
N LYS A 111 7.29 11.21 10.22
CA LYS A 111 7.41 12.59 9.72
C LYS A 111 8.85 13.13 9.86
N GLN A 112 9.55 12.81 10.95
CA GLN A 112 10.98 13.14 11.12
C GLN A 112 11.83 12.41 10.07
N MET A 113 11.61 11.12 9.87
CA MET A 113 12.32 10.29 8.88
C MET A 113 12.13 10.83 7.45
N LEU A 114 10.91 11.22 7.07
CA LEU A 114 10.63 11.84 5.76
C LEU A 114 11.40 13.15 5.58
N SER A 115 11.40 14.02 6.59
CA SER A 115 12.10 15.31 6.55
C SER A 115 13.60 15.13 6.35
N ASP A 116 14.22 14.21 7.08
CA ASP A 116 15.67 13.98 7.04
C ASP A 116 16.09 13.25 5.74
N ALA A 117 15.24 12.36 5.22
CA ALA A 117 15.43 11.77 3.89
C ALA A 117 15.42 12.86 2.82
N GLN A 118 14.43 13.74 2.84
CA GLN A 118 14.32 14.85 1.89
C GLN A 118 15.51 15.80 1.98
N ALA A 119 15.96 16.13 3.19
CA ALA A 119 17.18 16.94 3.40
C ALA A 119 18.44 16.26 2.84
N SER A 120 18.43 14.93 2.72
CA SER A 120 19.50 14.12 2.11
C SER A 120 19.32 13.91 0.60
N GLY A 121 18.31 14.57 -0.02
CA GLY A 121 18.00 14.41 -1.45
C GLY A 121 17.27 13.10 -1.79
N ILE A 122 16.67 12.42 -0.82
CA ILE A 122 15.94 11.16 -0.99
C ILE A 122 14.43 11.43 -0.91
N GLU A 123 13.71 11.08 -1.97
CA GLU A 123 12.27 11.29 -2.09
C GLU A 123 11.50 10.01 -1.71
N LEU A 124 11.34 9.77 -0.40
CA LEU A 124 10.52 8.67 0.10
C LEU A 124 9.05 8.88 -0.27
N LEU A 125 8.39 7.81 -0.68
CA LEU A 125 6.96 7.76 -1.00
C LEU A 125 6.26 6.85 0.01
N ALA A 126 5.32 7.40 0.79
CA ALA A 126 4.39 6.57 1.57
C ALA A 126 3.37 5.93 0.61
N ILE A 127 3.16 4.61 0.73
CA ILE A 127 2.27 3.83 -0.14
C ILE A 127 1.05 3.34 0.62
N SER A 128 1.24 2.73 1.80
CA SER A 128 0.17 2.16 2.63
C SER A 128 0.56 2.22 4.10
N GLY A 129 -0.39 2.56 4.96
CA GLY A 129 -0.22 2.59 6.42
C GLY A 129 -1.25 1.70 7.11
N PHE A 130 -1.96 2.22 8.12
CA PHE A 130 -3.04 1.49 8.77
C PHE A 130 -4.04 0.95 7.74
N ARG A 131 -4.47 -0.29 7.97
CA ARG A 131 -5.48 -0.98 7.17
C ARG A 131 -6.37 -1.80 8.11
N SER A 132 -7.67 -1.57 8.07
CA SER A 132 -8.63 -2.34 8.86
C SER A 132 -8.67 -3.82 8.46
N ILE A 133 -9.16 -4.69 9.35
CA ILE A 133 -9.39 -6.11 9.04
C ILE A 133 -10.37 -6.25 7.87
N LYS A 134 -11.37 -5.38 7.81
CA LYS A 134 -12.37 -5.38 6.73
C LYS A 134 -11.74 -5.05 5.37
N GLU A 135 -10.88 -4.04 5.29
CA GLU A 135 -10.15 -3.69 4.06
C GLU A 135 -9.19 -4.81 3.64
N GLN A 136 -8.49 -5.40 4.62
CA GLN A 136 -7.62 -6.56 4.36
C GLN A 136 -8.40 -7.77 3.84
N GLN A 137 -9.61 -8.00 4.35
CA GLN A 137 -10.49 -9.06 3.87
C GLN A 137 -10.85 -8.87 2.40
N GLN A 138 -11.21 -7.66 2.01
CA GLN A 138 -11.49 -7.33 0.61
C GLN A 138 -10.23 -7.53 -0.25
N LEU A 139 -9.10 -6.95 0.15
CA LEU A 139 -7.84 -7.07 -0.55
C LEU A 139 -7.40 -8.54 -0.71
N PHE A 140 -7.48 -9.35 0.35
CA PHE A 140 -7.03 -10.74 0.33
C PHE A 140 -7.90 -11.59 -0.60
N PHE A 141 -9.22 -11.59 -0.42
CA PHE A 141 -10.12 -12.47 -1.15
C PHE A 141 -10.42 -11.98 -2.58
N ASP A 142 -10.50 -10.67 -2.82
CA ASP A 142 -10.78 -10.15 -4.16
C ASP A 142 -9.60 -10.40 -5.10
N ILE A 143 -8.38 -10.14 -4.64
CA ILE A 143 -7.18 -10.43 -5.43
C ILE A 143 -6.98 -11.94 -5.61
N SER A 144 -7.26 -12.76 -4.59
CA SER A 144 -7.21 -14.23 -4.72
C SER A 144 -8.14 -14.71 -5.84
N ARG A 145 -9.39 -14.21 -5.86
CA ARG A 145 -10.36 -14.55 -6.92
C ARG A 145 -9.89 -14.10 -8.31
N GLN A 146 -9.44 -12.84 -8.41
CA GLN A 146 -8.96 -12.28 -9.70
C GLN A 146 -7.76 -13.05 -10.27
N ARG A 147 -6.86 -13.55 -9.41
CA ARG A 147 -5.63 -14.25 -9.79
C ARG A 147 -5.76 -15.76 -9.73
N ASN A 148 -6.95 -16.29 -9.40
CA ASN A 148 -7.20 -17.72 -9.22
C ASN A 148 -6.20 -18.39 -8.25
N GLN A 149 -5.85 -17.69 -7.16
CA GLN A 149 -4.90 -18.14 -6.15
C GLN A 149 -5.61 -18.83 -4.99
N ILE A 150 -5.05 -19.93 -4.50
CA ILE A 150 -5.49 -20.51 -3.21
C ILE A 150 -4.97 -19.64 -2.04
N PRO A 151 -5.62 -19.68 -0.86
CA PRO A 151 -5.22 -18.86 0.29
C PRO A 151 -3.76 -19.00 0.70
N ALA A 152 -3.19 -20.21 0.61
CA ALA A 152 -1.78 -20.45 0.95
C ALA A 152 -0.79 -19.77 -0.01
N GLU A 153 -1.13 -19.65 -1.29
CA GLU A 153 -0.32 -18.90 -2.26
C GLU A 153 -0.44 -17.40 -2.03
N ARG A 154 -1.68 -16.93 -1.78
CA ARG A 154 -1.94 -15.53 -1.48
C ARG A 154 -1.22 -15.07 -0.22
N ALA A 155 -1.20 -15.89 0.83
CA ALA A 155 -0.58 -15.56 2.10
C ALA A 155 0.94 -15.35 2.02
N LYS A 156 1.62 -15.81 0.97
CA LYS A 156 3.05 -15.52 0.74
C LYS A 156 3.32 -14.05 0.44
N VAL A 157 2.33 -13.34 -0.11
CA VAL A 157 2.45 -11.95 -0.59
C VAL A 157 1.43 -10.99 0.03
N SER A 158 0.57 -11.46 0.91
CA SER A 158 -0.43 -10.64 1.59
C SER A 158 -1.00 -11.41 2.78
N ALA A 159 -0.91 -10.85 3.96
CA ALA A 159 -1.41 -11.48 5.18
C ALA A 159 -2.93 -11.75 5.12
N PRO A 160 -3.43 -12.85 5.71
CA PRO A 160 -4.86 -13.05 5.92
C PRO A 160 -5.47 -11.94 6.79
N PRO A 161 -6.80 -11.70 6.71
CA PRO A 161 -7.49 -10.75 7.60
C PRO A 161 -7.27 -11.10 9.07
N GLY A 162 -6.93 -10.10 9.89
CA GLY A 162 -6.58 -10.28 11.31
C GLY A 162 -5.11 -10.65 11.55
N TYR A 163 -4.29 -10.78 10.49
CA TYR A 163 -2.90 -11.22 10.58
C TYR A 163 -1.91 -10.26 9.88
N SER A 164 -2.38 -9.09 9.45
CA SER A 164 -1.53 -8.07 8.83
C SER A 164 -0.95 -7.11 9.87
N GLU A 165 0.35 -6.82 9.80
CA GLU A 165 1.00 -5.78 10.63
C GLU A 165 0.37 -4.39 10.42
N HIS A 166 -0.21 -4.11 9.25
CA HIS A 166 -0.93 -2.86 8.98
C HIS A 166 -2.13 -2.62 9.90
N HIS A 167 -2.75 -3.67 10.47
CA HIS A 167 -3.83 -3.51 11.43
C HIS A 167 -3.39 -2.76 12.68
N THR A 168 -2.12 -2.91 13.04
CA THR A 168 -1.57 -2.31 14.27
C THR A 168 -1.43 -0.78 14.20
N GLY A 169 -1.44 -0.20 12.99
CA GLY A 169 -1.10 1.19 12.75
C GLY A 169 0.39 1.53 12.94
N TYR A 170 1.24 0.50 13.11
CA TYR A 170 2.68 0.66 13.24
C TYR A 170 3.46 0.29 11.96
N ALA A 171 2.82 -0.36 10.98
CA ALA A 171 3.45 -0.73 9.72
C ALA A 171 3.16 0.30 8.62
N ILE A 172 4.16 0.48 7.76
CA ILE A 172 4.10 1.36 6.59
C ILE A 172 4.83 0.75 5.41
N ASP A 173 4.21 0.82 4.23
CA ASP A 173 4.86 0.51 2.96
C ASP A 173 5.46 1.78 2.35
N LEU A 174 6.72 1.70 1.95
CA LEU A 174 7.52 2.79 1.40
C LEU A 174 8.01 2.49 0.00
N GLY A 175 8.18 3.55 -0.79
CA GLY A 175 8.76 3.50 -2.12
C GLY A 175 9.71 4.66 -2.38
N ASP A 176 10.24 4.69 -3.59
CA ASP A 176 11.05 5.78 -4.12
C ASP A 176 10.23 6.54 -5.17
N ARG A 177 9.97 7.83 -4.91
CA ARG A 177 9.22 8.69 -5.84
C ARG A 177 9.90 8.81 -7.21
N ASN A 178 11.23 8.68 -7.23
CA ASN A 178 12.03 8.76 -8.45
C ASN A 178 12.11 7.42 -9.20
N SER A 179 11.60 6.33 -8.61
CA SER A 179 11.64 4.98 -9.18
C SER A 179 10.27 4.29 -9.12
N PRO A 180 9.21 4.86 -9.75
CA PRO A 180 7.83 4.38 -9.57
C PRO A 180 7.59 2.94 -10.05
N SER A 181 8.44 2.40 -10.92
CA SER A 181 8.36 0.99 -11.36
C SER A 181 8.75 -0.02 -10.28
N THR A 182 9.35 0.43 -9.18
CA THR A 182 9.78 -0.42 -8.05
C THR A 182 8.75 -0.48 -6.91
N ILE A 183 7.61 0.21 -7.05
CA ILE A 183 6.55 0.25 -6.02
C ILE A 183 6.03 -1.16 -5.77
N LEU A 184 6.05 -1.60 -4.49
CA LEU A 184 5.64 -2.94 -4.03
C LEU A 184 6.30 -4.07 -4.83
N ASN A 185 7.57 -3.87 -5.19
CA ASN A 185 8.37 -4.82 -5.96
C ASN A 185 9.72 -5.05 -5.28
N PRO A 186 10.25 -6.28 -5.24
CA PRO A 186 11.57 -6.57 -4.66
C PRO A 186 12.71 -5.68 -5.20
N SER A 187 12.61 -5.20 -6.45
CA SER A 187 13.58 -4.28 -7.03
C SER A 187 13.65 -2.91 -6.34
N PHE A 188 12.76 -2.60 -5.40
CA PHE A 188 12.89 -1.42 -4.55
C PHE A 188 14.20 -1.42 -3.76
N ASP A 189 14.76 -2.60 -3.44
CA ASP A 189 16.06 -2.74 -2.77
C ASP A 189 17.25 -2.20 -3.59
N GLN A 190 17.08 -1.98 -4.90
CA GLN A 190 18.10 -1.39 -5.77
C GLN A 190 18.08 0.15 -5.77
N THR A 191 17.07 0.77 -5.14
CA THR A 191 16.89 2.23 -5.15
C THR A 191 17.78 2.96 -4.14
N SER A 192 17.94 4.26 -4.34
CA SER A 192 18.60 5.13 -3.35
C SER A 192 17.79 5.28 -2.08
N ALA A 193 16.45 5.26 -2.19
CA ALA A 193 15.53 5.31 -1.05
C ALA A 193 15.71 4.11 -0.11
N PHE A 194 15.78 2.90 -0.65
CA PHE A 194 16.00 1.70 0.16
C PHE A 194 17.36 1.72 0.86
N ARG A 195 18.44 2.04 0.15
CA ARG A 195 19.79 2.18 0.76
C ARG A 195 19.83 3.21 1.88
N TRP A 196 19.10 4.31 1.73
CA TRP A 196 19.00 5.31 2.79
C TRP A 196 18.23 4.76 3.99
N LEU A 197 17.11 4.05 3.77
CA LEU A 197 16.31 3.41 4.82
C LEU A 197 17.13 2.37 5.60
N GLU A 198 17.88 1.49 4.93
CA GLU A 198 18.77 0.52 5.60
C GLU A 198 19.74 1.18 6.58
N GLN A 199 20.24 2.37 6.25
CA GLN A 199 21.24 3.08 7.06
C GLN A 199 20.61 3.96 8.15
N ASN A 200 19.37 4.37 7.98
CA ASN A 200 18.79 5.45 8.78
C ASN A 200 17.50 5.09 9.51
N ALA A 201 16.70 4.16 9.03
CA ALA A 201 15.35 3.88 9.57
C ALA A 201 15.37 3.52 11.07
N ALA A 202 16.40 2.80 11.53
CA ALA A 202 16.58 2.46 12.94
C ALA A 202 16.70 3.69 13.87
N LYS A 203 17.20 4.84 13.39
CA LYS A 203 17.26 6.10 14.15
C LYS A 203 15.89 6.64 14.52
N TYR A 204 14.87 6.26 13.74
CA TYR A 204 13.47 6.60 13.91
C TYR A 204 12.65 5.43 14.48
N SER A 205 13.34 4.38 14.95
CA SER A 205 12.75 3.15 15.48
C SER A 205 11.90 2.39 14.45
N PHE A 206 12.26 2.47 13.17
CA PHE A 206 11.69 1.61 12.13
C PHE A 206 12.67 0.50 11.77
N GLU A 207 12.12 -0.69 11.51
CA GLU A 207 12.87 -1.86 11.06
C GLU A 207 12.16 -2.55 9.89
N LEU A 208 12.92 -3.26 9.06
CA LEU A 208 12.39 -4.08 7.97
C LEU A 208 11.72 -5.33 8.53
N SER A 209 10.40 -5.49 8.31
CA SER A 209 9.63 -6.60 8.88
C SER A 209 9.95 -7.95 8.22
N PHE A 210 10.08 -7.96 6.89
CA PHE A 210 10.20 -9.19 6.11
C PHE A 210 11.49 -9.19 5.27
N PRO A 211 12.67 -9.34 5.92
CA PRO A 211 13.93 -9.50 5.21
C PRO A 211 13.96 -10.83 4.44
N GLN A 212 14.97 -11.01 3.58
CA GLN A 212 15.21 -12.30 2.94
C GLN A 212 15.38 -13.38 4.00
N ASN A 213 14.77 -14.54 3.77
CA ASN A 213 14.78 -15.69 4.70
C ASN A 213 14.19 -15.39 6.09
N ASN A 214 13.20 -14.50 6.19
CA ASN A 214 12.53 -14.22 7.47
C ASN A 214 11.86 -15.48 8.05
N PRO A 215 11.77 -15.59 9.39
CA PRO A 215 11.31 -16.80 10.07
C PRO A 215 9.81 -17.09 9.91
N GLN A 216 9.04 -16.15 9.37
CA GLN A 216 7.62 -16.34 9.12
C GLN A 216 7.35 -17.01 7.77
N GLY A 217 8.35 -17.12 6.88
CA GLY A 217 8.18 -17.67 5.54
C GLY A 217 7.38 -16.77 4.60
N VAL A 218 7.18 -15.51 4.98
CA VAL A 218 6.62 -14.45 4.11
C VAL A 218 7.68 -14.09 3.07
N MET A 219 7.26 -13.73 1.86
CA MET A 219 8.18 -13.26 0.83
C MET A 219 8.95 -12.02 1.29
N TYR A 220 10.14 -11.83 0.69
CA TYR A 220 10.93 -10.62 0.90
C TYR A 220 10.16 -9.38 0.46
N GLU A 221 9.98 -8.43 1.39
CA GLU A 221 9.24 -7.19 1.18
C GLU A 221 10.10 -5.98 1.59
N PRO A 222 11.01 -5.50 0.73
CA PRO A 222 11.90 -4.38 1.05
C PRO A 222 11.14 -3.06 1.30
N TRP A 223 9.90 -2.95 0.87
CA TRP A 223 9.03 -1.79 1.08
C TRP A 223 8.37 -1.77 2.46
N HIS A 224 8.25 -2.93 3.17
CA HIS A 224 7.43 -3.06 4.38
C HIS A 224 8.25 -2.84 5.66
N TRP A 225 8.01 -1.72 6.31
CA TRP A 225 8.70 -1.28 7.51
C TRP A 225 7.76 -1.18 8.70
N ARG A 226 8.20 -1.53 9.91
CA ARG A 226 7.40 -1.41 11.13
C ARG A 226 8.11 -0.59 12.18
N PHE A 227 7.33 0.19 12.92
CA PHE A 227 7.79 0.96 14.08
C PHE A 227 7.83 0.11 15.34
N VAL A 228 8.94 0.21 16.07
CA VAL A 228 9.20 -0.54 17.31
C VAL A 228 9.75 0.40 18.42
N GLY A 229 9.28 1.66 18.46
CA GLY A 229 9.85 2.72 19.27
C GLY A 229 9.10 3.03 20.58
N ASP A 230 8.02 2.30 20.90
CA ASP A 230 7.31 2.43 22.16
C ASP A 230 6.94 1.06 22.76
N ASP A 231 6.55 1.03 24.03
CA ASP A 231 6.24 -0.21 24.76
C ASP A 231 5.11 -1.00 24.09
N ASN A 232 4.15 -0.30 23.48
CA ASN A 232 3.03 -0.95 22.80
C ASN A 232 3.48 -1.64 21.52
N SER A 233 4.26 -0.99 20.67
CA SER A 233 4.82 -1.56 19.45
C SER A 233 5.77 -2.72 19.76
N LEU A 234 6.65 -2.56 20.74
CA LEU A 234 7.54 -3.63 21.22
C LEU A 234 6.73 -4.84 21.69
N SER A 235 5.75 -4.64 22.56
CA SER A 235 4.89 -5.74 23.02
C SER A 235 4.07 -6.38 21.91
N THR A 236 3.71 -5.62 20.88
CA THR A 236 2.95 -6.13 19.72
C THR A 236 3.79 -7.06 18.87
N PHE A 237 5.02 -6.70 18.53
CA PHE A 237 5.84 -7.45 17.58
C PHE A 237 6.78 -8.46 18.21
N TYR A 238 7.22 -8.25 19.46
CA TYR A 238 8.21 -9.10 20.10
C TYR A 238 7.66 -10.04 21.18
N LYS A 239 6.35 -10.03 21.46
CA LYS A 239 5.74 -10.96 22.43
C LYS A 239 5.96 -12.44 22.12
N TYR A 240 6.27 -12.78 20.87
CA TYR A 240 6.51 -14.16 20.39
C TYR A 240 7.99 -14.45 20.11
N SER A 241 8.90 -13.53 20.44
CA SER A 241 10.34 -13.66 20.16
C SER A 241 11.13 -14.32 21.31
N LYS A 242 10.49 -15.22 22.09
CA LYS A 242 11.15 -15.97 23.15
C LYS A 242 11.49 -17.39 22.71
#